data_a1a5358e66855f31d35366d5b564d319
#
_entry.id   a1a5358e66855f31d35366d5b564d319
#
_cell.length_a   1.000
_cell.length_b   1.000
_cell.length_c   1.000
_cell.angle_alpha   90.00
_cell.angle_beta   90.00
_cell.angle_gamma   90.00
#
_symmetry.space_group_name_H-M   'P 1'
#
loop_
_entity.id
_entity.type
_entity.pdbx_description
1 polymer ?
#
loop_
_entity_poly.entity_id
_entity_poly.type
_entity_poly.pdbx_seq_one_letter_code
_entity_poly.pdbx_strand_id
1 'polypeptide(L)'
;TMVVNEGGRVAKLNSKEDENLQENISQMVNNFRLSPEIFSRSDTEATLRDLVARKLQEKAQDNGLKVDVFIDEMGMLTVRHKHFGSKPTFSVVSETADILGDEANVAKYSDGGRDVAGFIGGEVGIGDGQYLHGAKGTPLEGMVLQYDNVLEKRLVDIKDAQGNVVSQELVQQSNDELVGKKVDGYAHLAQNSLEYQVGANYRQTVSFSLDDLRSENMATGVENESDYRSLADLDVTTSVGAQDAINMIDDAIEQVSELRANMGSFQK
;
A
#
# COMPACT_ATOMS: atom_id res chain seq x y z
N THR A 1 -1.13 -27.56 -0.13
CA THR A 1 -0.12 -26.47 -0.15
C THR A 1 -0.73 -25.22 -0.77
N MET A 2 -0.45 -24.07 -0.20
CA MET A 2 -0.77 -22.76 -0.73
C MET A 2 0.51 -21.97 -0.87
N VAL A 3 0.63 -21.20 -1.94
CA VAL A 3 1.83 -20.43 -2.25
C VAL A 3 1.42 -19.04 -2.68
N VAL A 4 2.06 -18.02 -2.13
CA VAL A 4 1.99 -16.63 -2.58
C VAL A 4 3.37 -16.22 -3.04
N ASN A 5 3.48 -15.63 -4.22
CA ASN A 5 4.74 -15.20 -4.81
C ASN A 5 4.62 -13.73 -5.24
N GLU A 6 5.60 -12.93 -4.81
CA GLU A 6 5.74 -11.51 -5.12
C GLU A 6 7.20 -11.19 -5.37
N GLY A 7 7.54 -10.67 -6.53
CA GLY A 7 8.89 -10.22 -6.86
C GLY A 7 10.00 -11.27 -6.63
N GLY A 8 9.70 -12.57 -6.78
CA GLY A 8 10.63 -13.66 -6.50
C GLY A 8 10.68 -14.09 -5.03
N ARG A 9 10.02 -13.41 -4.12
CA ARG A 9 9.82 -13.84 -2.72
C ARG A 9 8.62 -14.78 -2.66
N VAL A 10 8.73 -15.84 -1.88
CA VAL A 10 7.72 -16.91 -1.85
C VAL A 10 7.33 -17.22 -0.42
N ALA A 11 6.05 -17.05 -0.10
CA ALA A 11 5.46 -17.59 1.12
C ALA A 11 4.75 -18.91 0.79
N LYS A 12 5.15 -19.99 1.47
CA LYS A 12 4.59 -21.32 1.26
C LYS A 12 3.99 -21.83 2.58
N LEU A 13 2.72 -22.19 2.54
CA LEU A 13 2.06 -22.91 3.62
C LEU A 13 1.73 -24.34 3.15
N ASN A 14 2.36 -25.31 3.79
CA ASN A 14 2.04 -26.72 3.58
C ASN A 14 1.36 -27.27 4.83
N SER A 15 0.06 -27.45 4.80
CA SER A 15 -0.72 -27.93 5.95
C SER A 15 -0.32 -29.33 6.42
N LYS A 16 0.41 -30.09 5.63
CA LYS A 16 0.91 -31.43 6.02
C LYS A 16 2.26 -31.38 6.74
N GLU A 17 3.04 -30.32 6.53
CA GLU A 17 4.39 -30.14 7.10
C GLU A 17 4.40 -29.20 8.31
N ASP A 18 3.34 -28.41 8.49
CA ASP A 18 3.21 -27.50 9.62
C ASP A 18 2.56 -28.22 10.82
N GLU A 19 3.40 -28.68 11.77
CA GLU A 19 2.96 -29.44 12.94
C GLU A 19 1.97 -28.67 13.80
N ASN A 20 2.17 -27.37 13.99
CA ASN A 20 1.25 -26.52 14.76
C ASN A 20 -0.12 -26.39 14.10
N LEU A 21 -0.15 -26.28 12.78
CA LEU A 21 -1.40 -26.23 12.01
C LEU A 21 -2.12 -27.56 12.07
N GLN A 22 -1.39 -28.68 11.96
CA GLN A 22 -1.97 -30.03 12.08
C GLN A 22 -2.54 -30.29 13.48
N GLU A 23 -1.83 -29.91 14.54
CA GLU A 23 -2.30 -30.07 15.90
C GLU A 23 -3.60 -29.26 16.13
N ASN A 24 -3.63 -28.00 15.72
CA ASN A 24 -4.82 -27.16 15.84
C ASN A 24 -6.03 -27.72 15.07
N ILE A 25 -5.81 -28.19 13.83
CA ILE A 25 -6.86 -28.86 13.03
C ILE A 25 -7.37 -30.11 13.75
N SER A 26 -6.47 -30.94 14.28
CA SER A 26 -6.81 -32.16 15.00
C SER A 26 -7.61 -31.87 16.26
N GLN A 27 -7.24 -30.83 17.00
CA GLN A 27 -7.99 -30.39 18.19
C GLN A 27 -9.40 -29.88 17.82
N MET A 28 -9.53 -29.10 16.75
CA MET A 28 -10.83 -28.63 16.25
C MET A 28 -11.74 -29.77 15.83
N VAL A 29 -11.21 -30.74 15.06
CA VAL A 29 -11.97 -31.92 14.64
C VAL A 29 -12.42 -32.77 15.83
N ASN A 30 -11.54 -32.92 16.83
CA ASN A 30 -11.87 -33.66 18.05
C ASN A 30 -12.93 -32.92 18.86
N ASN A 31 -12.85 -31.60 19.01
CA ASN A 31 -13.86 -30.80 19.71
C ASN A 31 -15.22 -30.91 19.04
N PHE A 32 -15.25 -30.86 17.71
CA PHE A 32 -16.48 -31.07 16.96
C PHE A 32 -17.07 -32.47 17.15
N ARG A 33 -16.23 -33.52 17.17
CA ARG A 33 -16.66 -34.90 17.41
C ARG A 33 -17.20 -35.13 18.83
N LEU A 34 -16.57 -34.48 19.83
CA LEU A 34 -16.92 -34.67 21.24
C LEU A 34 -18.15 -33.86 21.68
N SER A 35 -18.42 -32.74 21.03
CA SER A 35 -19.48 -31.81 21.39
C SER A 35 -20.13 -31.16 20.17
N PRO A 36 -20.80 -31.94 19.32
CA PRO A 36 -21.41 -31.41 18.10
C PRO A 36 -22.57 -30.45 18.37
N GLU A 37 -23.12 -30.48 19.60
CA GLU A 37 -24.17 -29.56 20.04
C GLU A 37 -23.64 -28.15 20.36
N ILE A 38 -22.36 -28.03 20.70
CA ILE A 38 -21.71 -26.75 21.04
C ILE A 38 -21.00 -26.15 19.85
N PHE A 39 -20.44 -26.98 18.97
CA PHE A 39 -19.69 -26.56 17.79
C PHE A 39 -20.49 -26.84 16.54
N SER A 40 -21.00 -25.81 15.86
CA SER A 40 -21.61 -26.00 14.56
C SER A 40 -20.53 -26.28 13.49
N ARG A 41 -20.90 -26.97 12.42
CA ARG A 41 -20.00 -27.22 11.30
C ARG A 41 -19.52 -25.91 10.66
N SER A 42 -20.40 -24.90 10.54
CA SER A 42 -20.09 -23.58 9.99
C SER A 42 -19.07 -22.84 10.85
N ASP A 43 -19.17 -22.89 12.17
CA ASP A 43 -18.24 -22.21 13.08
C ASP A 43 -16.85 -22.86 13.05
N THR A 44 -16.82 -24.18 12.91
CA THR A 44 -15.54 -24.93 12.80
C THR A 44 -14.85 -24.60 11.46
N GLU A 45 -15.59 -24.52 10.37
CA GLU A 45 -15.07 -24.15 9.04
C GLU A 45 -14.58 -22.70 9.02
N ALA A 46 -15.30 -21.75 9.62
CA ALA A 46 -14.90 -20.37 9.74
C ALA A 46 -13.59 -20.23 10.54
N THR A 47 -13.51 -20.88 11.69
CA THR A 47 -12.30 -20.87 12.54
C THR A 47 -11.10 -21.49 11.83
N LEU A 48 -11.31 -22.54 11.03
CA LEU A 48 -10.25 -23.16 10.24
C LEU A 48 -9.73 -22.22 9.13
N ARG A 49 -10.64 -21.52 8.44
CA ARG A 49 -10.28 -20.53 7.43
C ARG A 49 -9.45 -19.41 8.03
N ASP A 50 -9.87 -18.86 9.17
CA ASP A 50 -9.13 -17.84 9.91
C ASP A 50 -7.73 -18.31 10.34
N LEU A 51 -7.61 -19.57 10.77
CA LEU A 51 -6.32 -20.14 11.15
C LEU A 51 -5.39 -20.24 9.94
N VAL A 52 -5.90 -20.70 8.81
CA VAL A 52 -5.14 -20.80 7.56
C VAL A 52 -4.72 -19.40 7.07
N ALA A 53 -5.63 -18.42 7.10
CA ALA A 53 -5.33 -17.05 6.71
C ALA A 53 -4.20 -16.46 7.58
N ARG A 54 -4.29 -16.59 8.91
CA ARG A 54 -3.26 -16.11 9.84
C ARG A 54 -1.91 -16.77 9.61
N LYS A 55 -1.89 -18.09 9.39
CA LYS A 55 -0.63 -18.81 9.14
C LYS A 55 -0.01 -18.43 7.81
N LEU A 56 -0.81 -18.21 6.78
CA LEU A 56 -0.30 -17.75 5.49
C LEU A 56 0.20 -16.29 5.59
N GLN A 57 -0.50 -15.44 6.35
CA GLN A 57 -0.06 -14.07 6.64
C GLN A 57 1.27 -14.04 7.40
N GLU A 58 1.43 -14.88 8.45
CA GLU A 58 2.69 -15.03 9.19
C GLU A 58 3.84 -15.42 8.25
N LYS A 59 3.62 -16.44 7.41
CA LYS A 59 4.61 -16.87 6.41
C LYS A 59 4.91 -15.79 5.37
N ALA A 60 3.93 -15.01 4.94
CA ALA A 60 4.13 -13.91 4.02
C ALA A 60 5.02 -12.82 4.66
N GLN A 61 4.76 -12.47 5.93
CA GLN A 61 5.56 -11.50 6.68
C GLN A 61 7.00 -12.00 6.92
N ASP A 62 7.16 -13.25 7.34
CA ASP A 62 8.48 -13.86 7.57
C ASP A 62 9.36 -13.86 6.31
N ASN A 63 8.74 -13.95 5.13
CA ASN A 63 9.42 -13.94 3.84
C ASN A 63 9.46 -12.53 3.20
N GLY A 64 9.02 -11.51 3.92
CA GLY A 64 9.06 -10.13 3.47
C GLY A 64 8.14 -9.81 2.30
N LEU A 65 7.04 -10.56 2.12
CA LEU A 65 6.03 -10.25 1.11
C LEU A 65 5.18 -9.07 1.57
N LYS A 66 4.90 -8.16 0.66
CA LYS A 66 4.07 -6.96 0.91
C LYS A 66 2.59 -7.24 0.61
N VAL A 67 2.08 -8.35 1.14
CA VAL A 67 0.68 -8.75 0.97
C VAL A 67 -0.04 -8.88 2.31
N ASP A 68 -1.35 -8.66 2.29
CA ASP A 68 -2.27 -8.96 3.37
C ASP A 68 -3.11 -10.17 3.00
N VAL A 69 -3.17 -11.14 3.92
CA VAL A 69 -3.96 -12.35 3.77
C VAL A 69 -5.02 -12.37 4.88
N PHE A 70 -6.27 -12.39 4.51
CA PHE A 70 -7.38 -12.35 5.45
C PHE A 70 -8.61 -13.06 4.90
N ILE A 71 -9.58 -13.30 5.76
CA ILE A 71 -10.91 -13.76 5.35
C ILE A 71 -11.79 -12.51 5.14
N ASP A 72 -12.39 -12.42 3.98
CA ASP A 72 -13.29 -11.32 3.65
C ASP A 72 -14.68 -11.48 4.27
N GLU A 73 -15.55 -10.50 4.06
CA GLU A 73 -16.93 -10.49 4.60
C GLU A 73 -17.79 -11.63 4.04
N MET A 74 -17.42 -12.22 2.91
CA MET A 74 -18.10 -13.38 2.30
C MET A 74 -17.50 -14.71 2.82
N GLY A 75 -16.53 -14.67 3.71
CA GLY A 75 -15.84 -15.84 4.25
C GLY A 75 -14.84 -16.47 3.29
N MET A 76 -14.39 -15.74 2.26
CA MET A 76 -13.39 -16.21 1.32
C MET A 76 -11.99 -15.78 1.72
N LEU A 77 -11.01 -16.66 1.45
CA LEU A 77 -9.60 -16.34 1.66
C LEU A 77 -9.14 -15.35 0.58
N THR A 78 -8.82 -14.15 1.02
CA THR A 78 -8.43 -13.04 0.15
C THR A 78 -6.97 -12.67 0.38
N VAL A 79 -6.25 -12.48 -0.71
CA VAL A 79 -4.87 -11.97 -0.72
C VAL A 79 -4.85 -10.63 -1.43
N ARG A 80 -4.35 -9.59 -0.77
CA ARG A 80 -4.29 -8.24 -1.30
C ARG A 80 -2.89 -7.68 -1.13
N HIS A 81 -2.39 -7.00 -2.14
CA HIS A 81 -1.11 -6.28 -2.02
C HIS A 81 -1.28 -5.05 -1.13
N LYS A 82 -0.27 -4.75 -0.30
CA LYS A 82 -0.29 -3.59 0.61
C LYS A 82 -0.16 -2.26 -0.13
N HIS A 83 0.59 -2.25 -1.24
CA HIS A 83 0.74 -1.07 -2.07
C HIS A 83 -0.38 -0.98 -3.10
N PHE A 84 -0.78 0.25 -3.37
CA PHE A 84 -1.75 0.58 -4.41
C PHE A 84 -1.01 0.89 -5.72
N GLY A 85 -1.74 0.80 -6.84
CA GLY A 85 -1.24 1.23 -8.14
C GLY A 85 -1.08 0.09 -9.14
N SER A 86 -0.56 0.43 -10.30
CA SER A 86 -0.39 -0.48 -11.44
C SER A 86 0.86 -1.36 -11.35
N LYS A 87 1.86 -0.95 -10.56
CA LYS A 87 3.16 -1.64 -10.47
C LYS A 87 3.14 -2.90 -9.62
N PRO A 88 2.47 -2.93 -8.43
CA PRO A 88 2.50 -4.10 -7.57
C PRO A 88 1.78 -5.28 -8.20
N THR A 89 2.46 -6.43 -8.29
CA THR A 89 1.89 -7.68 -8.81
C THR A 89 2.33 -8.84 -7.95
N PHE A 90 1.45 -9.80 -7.76
CA PHE A 90 1.75 -11.06 -7.10
C PHE A 90 1.00 -12.21 -7.78
N SER A 91 1.36 -13.43 -7.45
CA SER A 91 0.64 -14.62 -7.90
C SER A 91 0.37 -15.55 -6.74
N VAL A 92 -0.73 -16.27 -6.84
CA VAL A 92 -1.13 -17.28 -5.86
C VAL A 92 -1.33 -18.62 -6.54
N VAL A 93 -1.01 -19.68 -5.82
CA VAL A 93 -1.22 -21.06 -6.27
C VAL A 93 -1.79 -21.87 -5.11
N SER A 94 -2.80 -22.67 -5.37
CA SER A 94 -3.36 -23.63 -4.42
C SER A 94 -3.42 -25.02 -5.03
N GLU A 95 -3.11 -26.04 -4.24
CA GLU A 95 -3.32 -27.46 -4.66
C GLU A 95 -4.81 -27.85 -4.76
N THR A 96 -5.69 -27.02 -4.18
CA THR A 96 -7.12 -27.22 -4.22
C THR A 96 -7.77 -26.08 -4.99
N ALA A 97 -8.65 -26.38 -5.93
CA ALA A 97 -9.42 -25.39 -6.64
C ALA A 97 -10.34 -24.60 -5.69
N ASP A 98 -10.76 -23.43 -6.10
CA ASP A 98 -11.72 -22.54 -5.41
C ASP A 98 -11.27 -22.05 -4.02
N ILE A 99 -9.96 -22.13 -3.70
CA ILE A 99 -9.40 -21.54 -2.46
C ILE A 99 -8.68 -20.21 -2.74
N LEU A 100 -7.69 -20.21 -3.61
CA LEU A 100 -6.91 -19.03 -4.03
C LEU A 100 -6.96 -18.81 -5.55
N GLY A 101 -7.60 -19.72 -6.29
CA GLY A 101 -7.74 -19.66 -7.74
C GLY A 101 -8.77 -20.67 -8.20
N ASP A 102 -9.24 -20.50 -9.43
CA ASP A 102 -10.33 -21.29 -9.99
C ASP A 102 -9.90 -22.73 -10.32
N GLU A 103 -8.58 -22.95 -10.53
CA GLU A 103 -8.00 -24.24 -10.88
C GLU A 103 -6.89 -24.65 -9.90
N ALA A 104 -6.82 -25.94 -9.59
CA ALA A 104 -5.78 -26.50 -8.74
C ALA A 104 -4.41 -26.49 -9.43
N ASN A 105 -3.37 -26.09 -8.70
CA ASN A 105 -1.96 -26.05 -9.16
C ASN A 105 -1.70 -25.09 -10.33
N VAL A 106 -2.61 -24.17 -10.61
CA VAL A 106 -2.45 -23.13 -11.62
C VAL A 106 -2.19 -21.80 -10.93
N ALA A 107 -1.21 -21.05 -11.42
CA ALA A 107 -0.89 -19.74 -10.90
C ALA A 107 -1.97 -18.73 -11.35
N LYS A 108 -2.64 -18.10 -10.39
CA LYS A 108 -3.51 -16.96 -10.62
C LYS A 108 -2.73 -15.70 -10.28
N TYR A 109 -2.63 -14.81 -11.23
CA TYR A 109 -1.98 -13.52 -11.05
C TYR A 109 -2.99 -12.50 -10.52
N SER A 110 -2.50 -11.58 -9.69
CA SER A 110 -3.32 -10.46 -9.23
C SER A 110 -3.77 -9.60 -10.40
N ASP A 111 -4.98 -9.10 -10.32
CA ASP A 111 -5.44 -8.04 -11.21
C ASP A 111 -4.61 -6.78 -10.95
N GLY A 112 -4.16 -6.12 -12.01
CA GLY A 112 -3.37 -4.89 -11.89
C GLY A 112 -4.21 -3.79 -11.24
N GLY A 113 -3.63 -3.09 -10.26
CA GLY A 113 -4.21 -1.88 -9.71
C GLY A 113 -4.18 -0.72 -10.71
N ARG A 114 -4.72 0.42 -10.32
CA ARG A 114 -4.69 1.65 -11.13
C ARG A 114 -4.00 2.75 -10.34
N ASP A 115 -3.20 3.54 -11.06
CA ASP A 115 -2.58 4.73 -10.50
C ASP A 115 -3.60 5.88 -10.47
N VAL A 116 -3.43 6.78 -9.51
CA VAL A 116 -4.21 8.01 -9.47
C VAL A 116 -3.91 8.84 -10.73
N ALA A 117 -4.93 9.46 -11.28
CA ALA A 117 -4.80 10.35 -12.44
C ALA A 117 -5.48 11.70 -12.13
N GLY A 118 -4.84 12.80 -12.49
CA GLY A 118 -5.39 14.10 -12.21
C GLY A 118 -4.54 15.26 -12.74
N PHE A 119 -4.97 16.46 -12.37
CA PHE A 119 -4.30 17.70 -12.70
C PHE A 119 -3.87 18.40 -11.42
N ILE A 120 -2.69 18.97 -11.42
CA ILE A 120 -2.20 19.85 -10.36
C ILE A 120 -1.99 21.22 -10.98
N GLY A 121 -2.69 22.25 -10.48
CA GLY A 121 -2.57 23.62 -11.03
C GLY A 121 -2.89 23.78 -12.51
N GLY A 122 -3.69 22.86 -13.08
CA GLY A 122 -4.04 22.84 -14.52
C GLY A 122 -3.10 22.00 -15.39
N GLU A 123 -1.98 21.53 -14.85
CA GLU A 123 -1.04 20.63 -15.55
C GLU A 123 -1.31 19.16 -15.21
N VAL A 124 -1.09 18.26 -16.15
CA VAL A 124 -1.30 16.83 -15.94
C VAL A 124 -0.25 16.28 -14.96
N GLY A 125 -0.72 15.69 -13.86
CA GLY A 125 0.17 15.00 -12.94
C GLY A 125 0.51 13.59 -13.39
N ILE A 126 1.62 13.06 -12.87
CA ILE A 126 2.06 11.67 -13.08
C ILE A 126 1.65 10.86 -11.86
N GLY A 127 0.78 9.88 -12.06
CA GLY A 127 0.32 9.00 -10.99
C GLY A 127 1.28 7.86 -10.72
N ASP A 128 1.47 7.56 -9.43
CA ASP A 128 2.16 6.37 -8.96
C ASP A 128 1.42 5.84 -7.72
N GLY A 129 0.62 4.81 -7.89
CA GLY A 129 -0.29 4.34 -6.85
C GLY A 129 -1.28 5.42 -6.41
N GLN A 130 -1.19 5.81 -5.16
CA GLN A 130 -2.00 6.88 -4.56
C GLN A 130 -1.35 8.28 -4.67
N TYR A 131 -0.14 8.36 -5.23
CA TYR A 131 0.59 9.61 -5.32
C TYR A 131 0.47 10.22 -6.71
N LEU A 132 0.15 11.51 -6.76
CA LEU A 132 0.13 12.31 -7.96
C LEU A 132 1.29 13.30 -7.91
N HIS A 133 2.24 13.13 -8.81
CA HIS A 133 3.45 13.94 -8.89
C HIS A 133 3.28 15.06 -9.92
N GLY A 134 3.81 16.24 -9.60
CA GLY A 134 3.94 17.33 -10.56
C GLY A 134 4.89 16.95 -11.68
N ALA A 135 4.51 17.26 -12.93
CA ALA A 135 5.29 16.89 -14.10
C ALA A 135 6.62 17.66 -14.14
N LYS A 136 7.68 17.01 -14.66
CA LYS A 136 8.99 17.63 -14.85
C LYS A 136 8.90 18.80 -15.82
N GLY A 137 9.61 19.89 -15.52
CA GLY A 137 9.64 21.11 -16.34
C GLY A 137 8.42 22.02 -16.14
N THR A 138 7.52 21.70 -15.21
CA THR A 138 6.41 22.58 -14.82
C THR A 138 6.76 23.33 -13.53
N PRO A 139 6.07 24.45 -13.22
CA PRO A 139 6.25 25.14 -11.93
C PRO A 139 5.90 24.28 -10.69
N LEU A 140 5.33 23.10 -10.92
CA LEU A 140 4.86 22.16 -9.91
C LEU A 140 5.75 20.92 -9.84
N GLU A 141 6.91 20.92 -10.51
CA GLU A 141 7.92 19.88 -10.37
C GLU A 141 8.34 19.73 -8.90
N GLY A 142 8.40 18.48 -8.43
CA GLY A 142 8.67 18.18 -7.03
C GLY A 142 7.45 18.20 -6.11
N MET A 143 6.28 18.65 -6.57
CA MET A 143 5.04 18.57 -5.79
C MET A 143 4.49 17.15 -5.82
N VAL A 144 4.16 16.61 -4.66
CA VAL A 144 3.55 15.28 -4.52
C VAL A 144 2.26 15.43 -3.72
N LEU A 145 1.16 14.94 -4.27
CA LEU A 145 -0.14 14.89 -3.61
C LEU A 145 -0.52 13.44 -3.38
N GLN A 146 -0.78 13.07 -2.13
CA GLN A 146 -1.33 11.76 -1.80
C GLN A 146 -2.85 11.83 -1.86
N TYR A 147 -3.44 10.92 -2.62
CA TYR A 147 -4.88 10.70 -2.66
C TYR A 147 -5.23 9.56 -1.72
N ASP A 148 -5.79 9.88 -0.58
CA ASP A 148 -6.23 8.92 0.43
C ASP A 148 -7.76 8.86 0.42
N ASN A 149 -8.32 8.07 -0.51
CA ASN A 149 -9.74 7.83 -0.54
C ASN A 149 -10.04 6.48 0.12
N VAL A 150 -10.66 6.54 1.27
CA VAL A 150 -11.22 5.34 1.91
C VAL A 150 -12.44 4.93 1.11
N LEU A 151 -12.41 3.71 0.56
CA LEU A 151 -13.60 3.11 -0.05
C LEU A 151 -14.70 3.04 1.00
N GLU A 152 -15.75 3.84 0.84
CA GLU A 152 -16.85 3.87 1.79
C GLU A 152 -17.68 2.59 1.68
N LYS A 153 -18.04 2.04 2.84
CA LYS A 153 -19.04 0.98 2.92
C LYS A 153 -20.41 1.63 2.86
N ARG A 154 -21.25 1.16 1.92
CA ARG A 154 -22.64 1.61 1.81
C ARG A 154 -23.60 0.47 2.02
N LEU A 155 -24.72 0.73 2.66
CA LEU A 155 -25.83 -0.20 2.75
C LEU A 155 -26.54 -0.26 1.38
N VAL A 156 -26.60 -1.46 0.82
CA VAL A 156 -27.32 -1.72 -0.42
C VAL A 156 -28.55 -2.57 -0.11
N ASP A 157 -29.69 -2.13 -0.58
CA ASP A 157 -30.95 -2.88 -0.41
C ASP A 157 -30.96 -4.09 -1.35
N ILE A 158 -31.03 -5.27 -0.78
CA ILE A 158 -31.28 -6.51 -1.54
C ILE A 158 -32.78 -6.64 -1.70
N LYS A 159 -33.25 -6.69 -2.98
CA LYS A 159 -34.65 -6.75 -3.34
C LYS A 159 -35.01 -8.13 -3.86
N ASP A 160 -36.22 -8.60 -3.52
CA ASP A 160 -36.80 -9.80 -4.10
C ASP A 160 -37.23 -9.59 -5.58
N ALA A 161 -37.68 -10.65 -6.22
CA ALA A 161 -38.16 -10.59 -7.60
C ALA A 161 -39.40 -9.67 -7.80
N GLN A 162 -40.04 -9.27 -6.72
CA GLN A 162 -41.19 -8.37 -6.66
C GLN A 162 -40.77 -6.92 -6.37
N GLY A 163 -39.47 -6.67 -6.09
CA GLY A 163 -38.92 -5.34 -5.83
C GLY A 163 -38.99 -4.88 -4.37
N ASN A 164 -39.40 -5.74 -3.43
CA ASN A 164 -39.41 -5.43 -2.01
C ASN A 164 -38.04 -5.64 -1.41
N VAL A 165 -37.63 -4.77 -0.49
CA VAL A 165 -36.36 -4.91 0.25
C VAL A 165 -36.50 -6.07 1.23
N VAL A 166 -35.71 -7.13 1.03
CA VAL A 166 -35.67 -8.31 1.91
C VAL A 166 -34.54 -8.26 2.93
N SER A 167 -33.46 -7.60 2.60
CA SER A 167 -32.34 -7.39 3.52
C SER A 167 -31.50 -6.18 3.06
N GLN A 168 -30.61 -5.74 3.93
CA GLN A 168 -29.60 -4.73 3.61
C GLN A 168 -28.22 -5.35 3.82
N GLU A 169 -27.34 -5.16 2.85
CA GLU A 169 -25.97 -5.63 2.90
C GLU A 169 -25.01 -4.46 2.84
N LEU A 170 -23.95 -4.54 3.65
CA LEU A 170 -22.89 -3.54 3.67
C LEU A 170 -21.90 -3.85 2.53
N VAL A 171 -22.03 -3.16 1.42
CA VAL A 171 -21.17 -3.36 0.24
C VAL A 171 -20.10 -2.27 0.20
N GLN A 172 -18.85 -2.68 0.05
CA GLN A 172 -17.76 -1.75 -0.17
C GLN A 172 -17.82 -1.21 -1.61
N GLN A 173 -17.59 0.10 -1.78
CA GLN A 173 -17.49 0.69 -3.11
C GLN A 173 -16.39 -0.01 -3.91
N SER A 174 -16.67 -0.34 -5.16
CA SER A 174 -15.65 -0.85 -6.06
C SER A 174 -14.76 0.29 -6.59
N ASN A 175 -13.52 -0.03 -6.95
CA ASN A 175 -12.63 0.93 -7.62
C ASN A 175 -13.27 1.48 -8.91
N ASP A 176 -14.08 0.71 -9.60
CA ASP A 176 -14.76 1.12 -10.82
C ASP A 176 -15.84 2.20 -10.56
N GLU A 177 -16.46 2.20 -9.40
CA GLU A 177 -17.39 3.28 -8.99
C GLU A 177 -16.69 4.61 -8.73
N LEU A 178 -15.39 4.59 -8.42
CA LEU A 178 -14.57 5.78 -8.21
C LEU A 178 -13.95 6.31 -9.51
N VAL A 179 -13.89 5.49 -10.56
CA VAL A 179 -13.39 5.91 -11.87
C VAL A 179 -14.29 7.01 -12.42
N GLY A 180 -13.69 8.17 -12.68
CA GLY A 180 -14.40 9.34 -13.19
C GLY A 180 -15.07 10.24 -12.14
N LYS A 181 -15.05 9.89 -10.85
CA LYS A 181 -15.37 10.85 -9.80
C LYS A 181 -14.26 11.89 -9.72
N LYS A 182 -14.61 13.13 -9.97
CA LYS A 182 -13.69 14.26 -9.77
C LYS A 182 -13.67 14.61 -8.31
N VAL A 183 -12.48 14.69 -7.75
CA VAL A 183 -12.23 15.29 -6.44
C VAL A 183 -11.52 16.61 -6.71
N ASP A 184 -12.20 17.70 -6.43
CA ASP A 184 -11.62 19.04 -6.53
C ASP A 184 -11.17 19.48 -5.14
N GLY A 185 -9.93 19.89 -5.02
CA GLY A 185 -9.33 20.41 -3.81
C GLY A 185 -8.46 21.62 -4.13
N TYR A 186 -8.08 22.34 -3.11
CA TYR A 186 -7.07 23.40 -3.24
C TYR A 186 -6.00 23.22 -2.18
N ALA A 187 -4.75 23.44 -2.60
CA ALA A 187 -3.62 23.54 -1.69
C ALA A 187 -3.13 24.98 -1.70
N HIS A 188 -2.98 25.55 -0.51
CA HIS A 188 -2.37 26.87 -0.36
C HIS A 188 -0.87 26.69 -0.18
N LEU A 189 -0.11 27.07 -1.21
CA LEU A 189 1.35 27.08 -1.14
C LEU A 189 1.82 28.44 -0.61
N ALA A 190 2.41 28.44 0.56
CA ALA A 190 3.10 29.61 1.08
C ALA A 190 4.59 29.52 0.70
N GLN A 191 5.04 30.38 -0.17
CA GLN A 191 6.46 30.47 -0.54
C GLN A 191 7.16 31.38 0.49
N ASN A 192 7.94 30.78 1.36
CA ASN A 192 8.73 31.51 2.37
C ASN A 192 10.16 31.77 1.88
N SER A 193 10.30 32.33 0.66
CA SER A 193 11.62 32.75 0.18
C SER A 193 12.07 34.03 0.89
N LEU A 194 13.33 34.05 1.27
CA LEU A 194 13.98 35.25 1.81
C LEU A 194 14.35 36.16 0.63
N GLU A 195 13.88 37.41 0.63
CA GLU A 195 14.25 38.40 -0.37
C GLU A 195 15.31 39.35 0.19
N TYR A 196 16.44 39.45 -0.49
CA TYR A 196 17.52 40.37 -0.14
C TYR A 196 17.66 41.44 -1.20
N GLN A 197 17.70 42.72 -0.77
CA GLN A 197 18.05 43.84 -1.63
C GLN A 197 19.56 43.82 -1.93
N VAL A 198 19.94 43.61 -3.18
CA VAL A 198 21.35 43.51 -3.60
C VAL A 198 21.83 44.71 -4.42
N GLY A 199 20.96 45.65 -4.73
CA GLY A 199 21.29 46.83 -5.54
C GLY A 199 20.69 48.12 -4.98
N ALA A 200 21.17 49.25 -5.47
CA ALA A 200 20.74 50.59 -5.04
C ALA A 200 19.34 51.00 -5.61
N ASN A 201 18.86 50.29 -6.61
CA ASN A 201 17.60 50.65 -7.28
C ASN A 201 16.40 49.80 -6.77
N TYR A 202 15.22 50.36 -6.93
CA TYR A 202 13.98 49.70 -6.54
C TYR A 202 13.78 48.34 -7.25
N ARG A 203 13.44 47.30 -6.48
CA ARG A 203 13.28 45.89 -6.92
C ARG A 203 14.53 45.18 -7.43
N GLN A 204 15.70 45.60 -7.03
CA GLN A 204 16.93 44.81 -7.23
C GLN A 204 17.08 43.83 -6.06
N THR A 205 16.15 42.88 -5.97
CA THR A 205 16.12 41.83 -4.96
C THR A 205 16.53 40.50 -5.55
N VAL A 206 17.20 39.68 -4.76
CA VAL A 206 17.45 38.25 -5.04
C VAL A 206 16.68 37.47 -3.99
N SER A 207 15.88 36.51 -4.46
CA SER A 207 15.14 35.62 -3.60
C SER A 207 15.92 34.33 -3.40
N PHE A 208 15.95 33.87 -2.16
CA PHE A 208 16.59 32.62 -1.76
C PHE A 208 15.58 31.77 -1.00
N SER A 209 15.36 30.54 -1.47
CA SER A 209 14.54 29.54 -0.80
C SER A 209 15.45 28.59 -0.04
N LEU A 210 15.13 28.36 1.22
CA LEU A 210 15.75 27.31 2.03
C LEU A 210 14.85 26.10 1.99
N ASP A 211 15.39 24.97 1.57
CA ASP A 211 14.70 23.70 1.64
C ASP A 211 14.55 23.26 3.09
N ASP A 212 13.48 22.54 3.36
CA ASP A 212 13.19 22.04 4.70
C ASP A 212 14.02 20.78 4.98
N LEU A 213 15.04 20.93 5.83
CA LEU A 213 15.97 19.86 6.21
C LEU A 213 15.47 18.98 7.38
N ARG A 214 14.20 19.01 7.72
CA ARG A 214 13.68 18.07 8.70
C ARG A 214 13.69 16.65 8.13
N SER A 215 13.95 15.66 8.99
CA SER A 215 14.02 14.25 8.59
C SER A 215 12.78 13.74 7.88
N GLU A 216 11.63 14.35 8.16
CA GLU A 216 10.34 14.03 7.52
C GLU A 216 10.27 14.45 6.05
N ASN A 217 11.08 15.43 5.64
CA ASN A 217 11.10 16.02 4.31
C ASN A 217 12.38 15.72 3.52
N MET A 218 13.32 15.01 4.14
CA MET A 218 14.58 14.62 3.50
C MET A 218 14.51 13.22 2.93
N ALA A 219 15.23 12.97 1.83
CA ALA A 219 15.30 11.71 1.11
C ALA A 219 13.91 11.19 0.70
N THR A 220 12.99 12.10 0.35
CA THR A 220 11.66 11.75 -0.13
C THR A 220 11.71 11.32 -1.59
N GLY A 221 11.05 10.19 -1.90
CA GLY A 221 10.99 9.68 -3.29
C GLY A 221 12.16 8.80 -3.71
N VAL A 222 13.04 8.41 -2.78
CA VAL A 222 14.07 7.40 -3.03
C VAL A 222 13.42 6.03 -3.16
N GLU A 223 13.66 5.32 -4.26
CA GLU A 223 13.18 3.96 -4.43
C GLU A 223 13.85 3.03 -3.42
N ASN A 224 13.04 2.33 -2.62
CA ASN A 224 13.50 1.41 -1.59
C ASN A 224 12.53 0.23 -1.44
N GLU A 225 13.03 -0.89 -0.91
CA GLU A 225 12.22 -2.09 -0.69
C GLU A 225 11.48 -2.07 0.66
N SER A 226 11.91 -1.21 1.60
CA SER A 226 11.43 -1.16 2.98
C SER A 226 10.27 -0.18 3.19
N ASP A 227 9.80 0.50 2.14
CA ASP A 227 8.72 1.50 2.15
C ASP A 227 9.02 2.75 2.99
N TYR A 228 10.26 3.08 3.14
CA TYR A 228 10.64 4.34 3.76
C TYR A 228 10.27 5.51 2.85
N ARG A 229 9.56 6.48 3.38
CA ARG A 229 9.10 7.67 2.66
C ARG A 229 10.01 8.86 2.87
N SER A 230 10.72 8.87 3.99
CA SER A 230 11.61 9.93 4.42
C SER A 230 12.68 9.39 5.35
N LEU A 231 13.66 10.22 5.64
CA LEU A 231 14.72 9.88 6.61
C LEU A 231 14.18 9.59 8.03
N ALA A 232 12.95 10.06 8.34
CA ALA A 232 12.32 9.81 9.64
C ALA A 232 11.83 8.36 9.82
N ASP A 233 11.60 7.64 8.72
CA ASP A 233 11.03 6.29 8.74
C ASP A 233 12.09 5.19 8.83
N LEU A 234 13.38 5.55 8.90
CA LEU A 234 14.47 4.58 8.85
C LEU A 234 14.44 3.59 10.01
N ASP A 235 14.43 2.32 9.66
CA ASP A 235 14.60 1.20 10.58
C ASP A 235 15.71 0.26 10.07
N VAL A 236 16.77 0.15 10.83
CA VAL A 236 17.95 -0.68 10.50
C VAL A 236 17.95 -2.05 11.18
N THR A 237 16.82 -2.47 11.72
CA THR A 237 16.72 -3.77 12.41
C THR A 237 16.75 -4.96 11.47
N THR A 238 16.46 -4.74 10.17
CA THR A 238 16.51 -5.77 9.12
C THR A 238 17.65 -5.49 8.15
N SER A 239 18.15 -6.54 7.49
CA SER A 239 19.22 -6.40 6.49
C SER A 239 18.79 -5.57 5.27
N VAL A 240 17.53 -5.71 4.85
CA VAL A 240 16.96 -4.94 3.74
C VAL A 240 16.79 -3.48 4.16
N GLY A 241 16.20 -3.24 5.34
CA GLY A 241 16.04 -1.89 5.89
C GLY A 241 17.36 -1.16 6.07
N ALA A 242 18.42 -1.87 6.46
CA ALA A 242 19.75 -1.28 6.59
C ALA A 242 20.36 -0.89 5.23
N GLN A 243 20.14 -1.69 4.17
CA GLN A 243 20.60 -1.36 2.81
C GLN A 243 19.84 -0.14 2.24
N ASP A 244 18.53 -0.11 2.40
CA ASP A 244 17.70 1.00 1.97
C ASP A 244 18.05 2.28 2.74
N ALA A 245 18.35 2.16 4.04
CA ALA A 245 18.78 3.28 4.85
C ALA A 245 20.08 3.93 4.33
N ILE A 246 21.01 3.14 3.80
CA ILE A 246 22.25 3.67 3.19
C ILE A 246 21.89 4.54 1.98
N ASN A 247 21.05 4.04 1.07
CA ASN A 247 20.66 4.79 -0.12
C ASN A 247 19.95 6.11 0.24
N MET A 248 19.06 6.07 1.24
CA MET A 248 18.35 7.26 1.70
C MET A 248 19.26 8.28 2.40
N ILE A 249 20.25 7.80 3.16
CA ILE A 249 21.25 8.67 3.80
C ILE A 249 22.14 9.31 2.74
N ASP A 250 22.54 8.58 1.72
CA ASP A 250 23.36 9.13 0.62
C ASP A 250 22.60 10.24 -0.12
N ASP A 251 21.32 10.04 -0.43
CA ASP A 251 20.47 11.07 -1.03
C ASP A 251 20.33 12.31 -0.11
N ALA A 252 20.12 12.09 1.18
CA ALA A 252 20.06 13.18 2.15
C ALA A 252 21.38 13.99 2.23
N ILE A 253 22.53 13.33 2.12
CA ILE A 253 23.83 13.99 2.06
C ILE A 253 23.96 14.81 0.78
N GLU A 254 23.47 14.30 -0.35
CA GLU A 254 23.45 15.03 -1.62
C GLU A 254 22.58 16.29 -1.51
N GLN A 255 21.35 16.18 -0.99
CA GLN A 255 20.46 17.33 -0.76
C GLN A 255 21.09 18.41 0.12
N VAL A 256 21.73 18.03 1.23
CA VAL A 256 22.44 18.99 2.10
C VAL A 256 23.63 19.61 1.38
N SER A 257 24.36 18.85 0.58
CA SER A 257 25.52 19.32 -0.17
C SER A 257 25.11 20.32 -1.25
N GLU A 258 24.00 20.06 -1.94
CA GLU A 258 23.43 20.98 -2.92
C GLU A 258 22.98 22.28 -2.27
N LEU A 259 22.27 22.21 -1.14
CA LEU A 259 21.86 23.39 -0.39
C LEU A 259 23.06 24.23 0.04
N ARG A 260 24.12 23.58 0.53
CA ARG A 260 25.37 24.29 0.89
C ARG A 260 26.03 24.94 -0.31
N ALA A 261 26.04 24.27 -1.47
CA ALA A 261 26.60 24.85 -2.70
C ALA A 261 25.78 26.07 -3.16
N ASN A 262 24.44 25.98 -3.09
CA ASN A 262 23.52 27.07 -3.40
C ASN A 262 23.75 28.25 -2.45
N MET A 263 23.85 28.02 -1.13
CA MET A 263 24.18 29.07 -0.17
C MET A 263 25.56 29.68 -0.42
N GLY A 264 26.56 28.86 -0.78
CA GLY A 264 27.90 29.34 -1.11
C GLY A 264 27.94 30.25 -2.34
N SER A 265 27.07 29.99 -3.33
CA SER A 265 26.94 30.85 -4.52
C SER A 265 26.33 32.22 -4.20
N PHE A 266 25.47 32.28 -3.18
CA PHE A 266 24.88 33.53 -2.68
C PHE A 266 25.84 34.42 -1.89
N GLN A 267 26.92 33.85 -1.31
CA GLN A 267 27.89 34.60 -0.54
C GLN A 267 28.96 35.30 -1.39
N LYS A 268 29.00 35.04 -2.70
CA LYS A 268 29.92 35.66 -3.65
C LYS A 268 29.30 36.89 -4.32
#